data_77b00bd401106f32299270b9d6517ab0
#
_entry.id   77b00bd401106f32299270b9d6517ab0
#
_cell.length_a   1.000
_cell.length_b   1.000
_cell.length_c   1.000
_cell.angle_alpha   90.00
_cell.angle_beta   90.00
_cell.angle_gamma   90.00
#
_symmetry.space_group_name_H-M   'P 1'
#
loop_
_entity.id
_entity.type
_entity.pdbx_description
1 polymer ?
#
loop_
_entity_poly.entity_id
_entity_poly.type
_entity_poly.pdbx_seq_one_letter_code
_entity_poly.pdbx_strand_id
1 'polypeptide(L)'
;MRKTLVAGVAMAFAAAAYAQTAEDAFGVWENPENKSQTEFYKCGEGLCAKIVKVVDGQKTDDKNPDAAKRSRPIVGLVIMQGAKKTGPTTWSGTLYNRADGKSYSGTVTAKSKNALDLSGCVAAVFCKTTTFKRVK
;
A
#
# COMPACT_ATOMS: atom_id res chain seq x y z
N MET A 1 41.67 -3.97 53.89
CA MET A 1 41.05 -3.03 52.97
C MET A 1 40.21 -3.84 51.96
N ARG A 2 38.92 -3.80 52.10
CA ARG A 2 38.03 -4.46 51.14
C ARG A 2 37.66 -3.45 50.06
N LYS A 3 38.08 -3.68 48.83
CA LYS A 3 37.62 -2.93 47.67
C LYS A 3 36.28 -3.53 47.24
N THR A 4 35.20 -2.83 47.49
CA THR A 4 33.90 -3.15 46.93
C THR A 4 33.87 -2.71 45.45
N LEU A 5 33.93 -3.67 44.55
CA LEU A 5 33.61 -3.45 43.14
C LEU A 5 32.09 -3.32 43.02
N VAL A 6 31.62 -2.10 42.82
CA VAL A 6 30.24 -1.87 42.37
C VAL A 6 30.22 -2.17 40.89
N ALA A 7 29.76 -3.37 40.53
CA ALA A 7 29.43 -3.66 39.14
C ALA A 7 28.19 -2.87 38.78
N GLY A 8 28.35 -1.78 38.05
CA GLY A 8 27.25 -1.04 37.45
C GLY A 8 26.61 -1.92 36.37
N VAL A 9 25.40 -2.40 36.64
CA VAL A 9 24.58 -3.03 35.62
C VAL A 9 24.09 -1.93 34.68
N ALA A 10 24.75 -1.77 33.53
CA ALA A 10 24.23 -0.93 32.46
C ALA A 10 23.01 -1.66 31.85
N MET A 11 21.79 -1.25 32.23
CA MET A 11 20.59 -1.66 31.53
C MET A 11 20.59 -0.99 30.18
N ALA A 12 20.99 -1.71 29.14
CA ALA A 12 20.73 -1.29 27.78
C ALA A 12 19.22 -1.45 27.52
N PHE A 13 18.47 -0.36 27.52
CA PHE A 13 17.13 -0.35 26.97
C PHE A 13 17.26 -0.45 25.44
N ALA A 14 17.15 -1.68 24.91
CA ALA A 14 16.92 -1.84 23.49
C ALA A 14 15.53 -1.25 23.21
N ALA A 15 15.50 -0.11 22.50
CA ALA A 15 14.26 0.37 21.92
C ALA A 15 13.71 -0.77 21.06
N ALA A 16 12.51 -1.27 21.40
CA ALA A 16 11.84 -2.27 20.60
C ALA A 16 11.58 -1.67 19.21
N ALA A 17 12.43 -2.01 18.25
CA ALA A 17 12.15 -1.70 16.85
C ALA A 17 11.00 -2.59 16.42
N TYR A 18 9.82 -2.00 16.21
CA TYR A 18 8.69 -2.71 15.62
C TYR A 18 9.05 -3.07 14.19
N ALA A 19 9.22 -4.37 13.92
CA ALA A 19 9.41 -4.84 12.55
C ALA A 19 8.13 -4.50 11.75
N GLN A 20 8.31 -4.00 10.52
CA GLN A 20 7.22 -3.79 9.60
C GLN A 20 6.54 -5.12 9.30
N THR A 21 5.21 -5.09 9.19
CA THR A 21 4.39 -6.23 8.82
C THR A 21 3.56 -5.90 7.59
N ALA A 22 3.06 -6.93 6.92
CA ALA A 22 2.19 -6.74 5.76
C ALA A 22 0.90 -5.99 6.15
N GLU A 23 0.41 -6.16 7.38
CA GLU A 23 -0.77 -5.50 7.93
C GLU A 23 -0.57 -4.00 8.14
N ASP A 24 0.67 -3.51 8.17
CA ASP A 24 0.97 -2.07 8.21
C ASP A 24 0.54 -1.35 6.92
N ALA A 25 0.22 -2.08 5.86
CA ALA A 25 -0.36 -1.53 4.64
C ALA A 25 -1.80 -1.02 4.82
N PHE A 26 -2.54 -1.49 5.83
CA PHE A 26 -3.91 -1.03 6.07
C PHE A 26 -3.95 0.44 6.45
N GLY A 27 -4.86 1.18 5.84
CA GLY A 27 -5.03 2.61 6.07
C GLY A 27 -5.26 3.39 4.79
N VAL A 28 -5.23 4.70 4.89
CA VAL A 28 -5.40 5.61 3.76
C VAL A 28 -4.05 6.19 3.38
N TRP A 29 -3.75 6.14 2.09
CA TRP A 29 -2.46 6.51 1.54
C TRP A 29 -2.63 7.47 0.36
N GLU A 30 -1.75 8.45 0.26
CA GLU A 30 -1.78 9.44 -0.82
C GLU A 30 -0.70 9.15 -1.86
N ASN A 31 -1.12 9.15 -3.12
CA ASN A 31 -0.22 9.10 -4.27
C ASN A 31 0.46 10.47 -4.44
N PRO A 32 1.80 10.57 -4.38
CA PRO A 32 2.49 11.86 -4.51
C PRO A 32 2.40 12.48 -5.90
N GLU A 33 2.15 11.67 -6.93
CA GLU A 33 2.11 12.14 -8.32
C GLU A 33 0.81 12.90 -8.64
N ASN A 34 -0.34 12.36 -8.23
CA ASN A 34 -1.65 12.92 -8.58
C ASN A 34 -2.49 13.33 -7.37
N LYS A 35 -1.96 13.19 -6.15
CA LYS A 35 -2.61 13.53 -4.88
C LYS A 35 -3.90 12.76 -4.60
N SER A 36 -4.22 11.72 -5.37
CA SER A 36 -5.33 10.82 -5.07
C SER A 36 -5.04 10.03 -3.80
N GLN A 37 -6.11 9.65 -3.11
CA GLN A 37 -5.99 8.84 -1.90
C GLN A 37 -6.68 7.50 -2.10
N THR A 38 -6.03 6.46 -1.60
CA THR A 38 -6.48 5.07 -1.69
C THR A 38 -6.51 4.48 -0.29
N GLU A 39 -7.61 3.82 0.04
CA GLU A 39 -7.72 3.04 1.25
C GLU A 39 -7.37 1.59 0.97
N PHE A 40 -6.37 1.07 1.68
CA PHE A 40 -6.04 -0.34 1.71
C PHE A 40 -6.66 -0.94 2.96
N TYR A 41 -7.46 -1.98 2.78
CA TYR A 41 -8.25 -2.55 3.87
C TYR A 41 -8.29 -4.07 3.81
N LYS A 42 -8.56 -4.66 4.95
CA LYS A 42 -8.72 -6.12 5.04
C LYS A 42 -10.04 -6.54 4.39
N CYS A 43 -9.96 -7.52 3.49
CA CYS A 43 -11.11 -8.16 2.86
C CYS A 43 -10.93 -9.67 2.92
N GLY A 44 -11.68 -10.34 3.82
CA GLY A 44 -11.41 -11.74 4.15
C GLY A 44 -10.01 -11.89 4.74
N GLU A 45 -9.21 -12.78 4.17
CA GLU A 45 -7.79 -12.97 4.55
C GLU A 45 -6.84 -12.16 3.68
N GLY A 46 -7.37 -11.41 2.71
CA GLY A 46 -6.62 -10.67 1.73
C GLY A 46 -6.60 -9.17 1.96
N LEU A 47 -5.99 -8.47 1.01
CA LEU A 47 -5.94 -7.02 0.94
C LEU A 47 -6.79 -6.53 -0.22
N CYS A 48 -7.64 -5.56 0.06
CA CYS A 48 -8.36 -4.79 -0.95
C CYS A 48 -7.90 -3.35 -0.95
N ALA A 49 -8.08 -2.67 -2.07
CA ALA A 49 -7.78 -1.25 -2.21
C ALA A 49 -8.88 -0.55 -2.98
N LYS A 50 -9.35 0.59 -2.47
CA LYS A 50 -10.34 1.43 -3.14
C LYS A 50 -9.92 2.89 -3.13
N ILE A 51 -10.26 3.60 -4.20
CA ILE A 51 -9.98 5.03 -4.30
C ILE A 51 -10.99 5.79 -3.45
N VAL A 52 -10.51 6.65 -2.55
CA VAL A 52 -11.37 7.44 -1.66
C VAL A 52 -11.33 8.93 -1.95
N LYS A 53 -10.32 9.41 -2.68
CA LYS A 53 -10.21 10.82 -3.07
C LYS A 53 -9.52 10.95 -4.42
N VAL A 54 -10.07 11.83 -5.27
CA VAL A 54 -9.50 12.19 -6.58
C VAL A 54 -9.47 13.69 -6.69
N VAL A 55 -8.34 14.25 -7.13
CA VAL A 55 -8.15 15.70 -7.32
C VAL A 55 -7.77 16.08 -8.75
N ASP A 56 -7.50 15.10 -9.62
CA ASP A 56 -7.07 15.31 -11.01
C ASP A 56 -8.24 15.53 -12.00
N GLY A 57 -9.47 15.56 -11.51
CA GLY A 57 -10.66 15.82 -12.33
C GLY A 57 -11.29 14.60 -12.99
N GLN A 58 -10.68 13.41 -12.91
CA GLN A 58 -11.31 12.19 -13.43
C GLN A 58 -12.44 11.76 -12.51
N LYS A 59 -13.68 11.88 -12.96
CA LYS A 59 -14.88 11.57 -12.17
C LYS A 59 -15.37 10.16 -12.35
N THR A 60 -15.20 9.62 -13.56
CA THR A 60 -15.72 8.30 -13.95
C THR A 60 -14.60 7.44 -14.54
N ASP A 61 -14.86 6.15 -14.59
CA ASP A 61 -13.93 5.14 -15.11
C ASP A 61 -13.97 5.09 -16.65
N ASP A 62 -13.77 6.24 -17.27
CA ASP A 62 -13.94 6.47 -18.70
C ASP A 62 -12.93 5.73 -19.58
N LYS A 63 -11.83 5.26 -19.02
CA LYS A 63 -10.81 4.47 -19.70
C LYS A 63 -11.04 2.96 -19.62
N ASN A 64 -12.10 2.51 -18.92
CA ASN A 64 -12.37 1.09 -18.80
C ASN A 64 -12.63 0.47 -20.17
N PRO A 65 -12.01 -0.68 -20.49
CA PRO A 65 -12.24 -1.39 -21.76
C PRO A 65 -13.70 -1.88 -21.91
N ASP A 66 -14.39 -2.14 -20.78
CA ASP A 66 -15.81 -2.49 -20.77
C ASP A 66 -16.64 -1.21 -20.78
N ALA A 67 -17.35 -0.95 -21.88
CA ALA A 67 -18.19 0.23 -22.04
C ALA A 67 -19.27 0.35 -20.96
N ALA A 68 -19.79 -0.77 -20.45
CA ALA A 68 -20.80 -0.79 -19.40
C ALA A 68 -20.27 -0.26 -18.05
N LYS A 69 -18.95 -0.23 -17.84
CA LYS A 69 -18.31 0.23 -16.61
C LYS A 69 -17.77 1.66 -16.67
N ARG A 70 -17.80 2.30 -17.85
CA ARG A 70 -17.20 3.63 -18.03
C ARG A 70 -17.89 4.76 -17.28
N SER A 71 -19.15 4.59 -16.91
CA SER A 71 -19.91 5.60 -16.16
C SER A 71 -19.81 5.45 -14.64
N ARG A 72 -19.18 4.39 -14.14
CA ARG A 72 -19.06 4.19 -12.70
C ARG A 72 -18.11 5.23 -12.09
N PRO A 73 -18.39 5.74 -10.86
CA PRO A 73 -17.53 6.72 -10.23
C PRO A 73 -16.14 6.17 -9.92
N ILE A 74 -15.12 7.03 -10.02
CA ILE A 74 -13.76 6.68 -9.56
C ILE A 74 -13.70 6.62 -8.04
N VAL A 75 -14.31 7.57 -7.34
CA VAL A 75 -14.39 7.50 -5.87
C VAL A 75 -15.23 6.29 -5.47
N GLY A 76 -14.67 5.41 -4.67
CA GLY A 76 -15.25 4.12 -4.29
C GLY A 76 -14.85 2.96 -5.18
N LEU A 77 -14.12 3.22 -6.27
CA LEU A 77 -13.68 2.16 -7.18
C LEU A 77 -12.66 1.25 -6.50
N VAL A 78 -12.96 -0.04 -6.47
CA VAL A 78 -12.02 -1.07 -5.99
C VAL A 78 -11.01 -1.35 -7.10
N ILE A 79 -9.75 -1.04 -6.85
CA ILE A 79 -8.65 -1.21 -7.81
C ILE A 79 -7.80 -2.44 -7.55
N MET A 80 -7.90 -3.02 -6.37
CA MET A 80 -7.26 -4.30 -6.00
C MET A 80 -8.21 -5.07 -5.12
N GLN A 81 -8.47 -6.33 -5.47
CA GLN A 81 -9.42 -7.15 -4.73
C GLN A 81 -8.79 -8.49 -4.35
N GLY A 82 -8.71 -8.75 -3.04
CA GLY A 82 -8.26 -10.03 -2.52
C GLY A 82 -6.80 -10.33 -2.80
N ALA A 83 -5.91 -9.34 -2.76
CA ALA A 83 -4.48 -9.58 -2.85
C ALA A 83 -4.02 -10.49 -1.72
N LYS A 84 -3.12 -11.42 -2.03
CA LYS A 84 -2.61 -12.41 -1.09
C LYS A 84 -1.32 -11.93 -0.45
N LYS A 85 -1.15 -12.25 0.83
CA LYS A 85 0.11 -12.03 1.53
C LYS A 85 1.20 -12.93 0.93
N THR A 86 2.25 -12.31 0.41
CA THR A 86 3.35 -13.01 -0.29
C THR A 86 4.68 -12.92 0.43
N GLY A 87 4.74 -12.20 1.53
CA GLY A 87 5.93 -12.07 2.34
C GLY A 87 5.63 -11.38 3.66
N PRO A 88 6.64 -11.14 4.50
CA PRO A 88 6.46 -10.50 5.82
C PRO A 88 5.85 -9.11 5.72
N THR A 89 6.09 -8.40 4.59
CA THR A 89 5.67 -7.00 4.40
C THR A 89 4.92 -6.79 3.09
N THR A 90 4.59 -7.85 2.33
CA THR A 90 4.10 -7.73 0.96
C THR A 90 2.77 -8.44 0.72
N TRP A 91 1.99 -7.85 -0.19
CA TRP A 91 0.79 -8.42 -0.78
C TRP A 91 0.92 -8.38 -2.29
N SER A 92 0.39 -9.38 -2.98
CA SER A 92 0.41 -9.43 -4.45
C SER A 92 -0.96 -9.83 -4.99
N GLY A 93 -1.34 -9.19 -6.09
CA GLY A 93 -2.61 -9.43 -6.76
C GLY A 93 -2.71 -8.61 -8.03
N THR A 94 -3.91 -8.53 -8.58
CA THR A 94 -4.19 -7.73 -9.77
C THR A 94 -4.52 -6.30 -9.39
N LEU A 95 -3.85 -5.34 -10.02
CA LEU A 95 -4.05 -3.91 -9.83
C LEU A 95 -4.64 -3.30 -11.10
N TYR A 96 -5.79 -2.64 -10.94
CA TYR A 96 -6.43 -1.88 -12.01
C TYR A 96 -5.92 -0.43 -12.01
N ASN A 97 -5.49 0.05 -13.15
CA ASN A 97 -5.07 1.44 -13.33
C ASN A 97 -6.15 2.25 -14.05
N ARG A 98 -6.78 3.17 -13.34
CA ARG A 98 -7.82 4.04 -13.89
C ARG A 98 -7.33 5.03 -14.95
N ALA A 99 -6.03 5.32 -14.97
CA ALA A 99 -5.46 6.27 -15.91
C ALA A 99 -5.40 5.73 -17.32
N ASP A 100 -5.22 4.42 -17.50
CA ASP A 100 -5.13 3.77 -18.80
C ASP A 100 -6.18 2.67 -19.02
N GLY A 101 -6.96 2.32 -17.98
CA GLY A 101 -7.97 1.27 -18.05
C GLY A 101 -7.40 -0.15 -18.12
N LYS A 102 -6.15 -0.34 -17.80
CA LYS A 102 -5.47 -1.65 -17.87
C LYS A 102 -5.26 -2.23 -16.46
N SER A 103 -5.15 -3.56 -16.42
CA SER A 103 -4.81 -4.29 -15.21
C SER A 103 -3.38 -4.80 -15.27
N TYR A 104 -2.72 -4.75 -14.12
CA TYR A 104 -1.31 -5.09 -13.95
C TYR A 104 -1.13 -6.10 -12.83
N SER A 105 -0.03 -6.84 -12.83
CA SER A 105 0.41 -7.55 -11.64
C SER A 105 0.85 -6.52 -10.60
N GLY A 106 0.17 -6.48 -9.45
CA GLY A 106 0.40 -5.50 -8.42
C GLY A 106 1.09 -6.09 -7.19
N THR A 107 2.01 -5.34 -6.62
CA THR A 107 2.64 -5.66 -5.34
C THR A 107 2.55 -4.45 -4.42
N VAL A 108 2.08 -4.68 -3.20
CA VAL A 108 2.00 -3.68 -2.14
C VAL A 108 3.05 -4.05 -1.10
N THR A 109 3.94 -3.13 -0.79
CA THR A 109 5.00 -3.34 0.21
C THR A 109 4.90 -2.29 1.31
N ALA A 110 4.70 -2.73 2.54
CA ALA A 110 4.78 -1.86 3.71
C ALA A 110 6.25 -1.58 4.03
N LYS A 111 6.74 -0.41 3.60
CA LYS A 111 8.15 -0.04 3.76
C LYS A 111 8.47 0.52 5.13
N SER A 112 7.58 1.34 5.64
CA SER A 112 7.67 1.94 6.96
C SER A 112 6.27 2.33 7.43
N LYS A 113 6.15 2.84 8.63
CA LYS A 113 4.88 3.33 9.17
C LYS A 113 4.19 4.35 8.26
N ASN A 114 4.97 5.17 7.53
CA ASN A 114 4.47 6.28 6.74
C ASN A 114 4.78 6.15 5.24
N ALA A 115 5.33 5.03 4.78
CA ALA A 115 5.67 4.80 3.38
C ALA A 115 5.18 3.43 2.92
N LEU A 116 4.46 3.41 1.81
CA LEU A 116 3.93 2.23 1.15
C LEU A 116 4.34 2.24 -0.31
N ASP A 117 4.98 1.18 -0.77
CA ASP A 117 5.27 1.03 -2.19
C ASP A 117 4.14 0.27 -2.88
N LEU A 118 3.62 0.85 -3.95
CA LEU A 118 2.69 0.20 -4.87
C LEU A 118 3.40 0.02 -6.20
N SER A 119 3.61 -1.23 -6.59
CA SER A 119 4.26 -1.60 -7.85
C SER A 119 3.27 -2.26 -8.79
N GLY A 120 3.23 -1.82 -10.03
CA GLY A 120 2.49 -2.46 -11.11
C GLY A 120 3.45 -2.91 -12.20
N CYS A 121 3.31 -4.16 -12.64
CA CYS A 121 4.21 -4.75 -13.62
C CYS A 121 3.46 -5.28 -14.84
N VAL A 122 4.06 -5.09 -16.01
CA VAL A 122 3.68 -5.74 -17.26
C VAL A 122 4.73 -6.82 -17.55
N ALA A 123 4.29 -8.05 -17.81
CA ALA A 123 5.15 -9.17 -18.17
C ALA A 123 6.31 -9.42 -17.18
N ALA A 124 6.12 -9.18 -15.90
CA ALA A 124 7.04 -9.42 -14.78
C ALA A 124 8.39 -8.66 -14.85
N VAL A 125 8.69 -7.94 -15.92
CA VAL A 125 9.99 -7.27 -16.18
C VAL A 125 9.86 -5.76 -16.21
N PHE A 126 8.71 -5.23 -16.64
CA PHE A 126 8.47 -3.79 -16.73
C PHE A 126 7.57 -3.36 -15.58
N CYS A 127 8.19 -2.85 -14.53
CA CYS A 127 7.49 -2.42 -13.32
C CYS A 127 7.62 -0.92 -13.11
N LYS A 128 6.52 -0.30 -12.64
CA LYS A 128 6.54 1.05 -12.10
C LYS A 128 6.19 0.96 -10.62
N THR A 129 7.03 1.54 -9.77
CA THR A 129 6.81 1.61 -8.33
C THR A 129 6.58 3.06 -7.92
N THR A 130 5.53 3.28 -7.16
CA THR A 130 5.21 4.59 -6.57
C THR A 130 5.18 4.44 -5.05
N THR A 131 5.86 5.34 -4.35
CA THR A 131 5.86 5.36 -2.88
C THR A 131 4.79 6.32 -2.40
N PHE A 132 3.78 5.77 -1.75
CA PHE A 132 2.65 6.51 -1.18
C PHE A 132 2.97 6.96 0.24
N LYS A 133 2.36 8.06 0.65
CA LYS A 133 2.44 8.59 2.01
C LYS A 133 1.19 8.27 2.80
N ARG A 134 1.35 7.91 4.07
CA ARG A 134 0.21 7.65 4.95
C ARG A 134 -0.56 8.94 5.22
N VAL A 135 -1.88 8.86 5.06
CA VAL A 135 -2.82 9.91 5.48
C VAL A 135 -3.39 9.57 6.85
N LYS A 136 -3.82 8.32 7.01
CA LYS A 136 -4.29 7.79 8.29
C LYS A 136 -4.40 6.26 8.33
#